data_8d0c7303e0565a91cdab521f6794af08
#
_entry.id   8d0c7303e0565a91cdab521f6794af08
#
_cell.length_a   1.000
_cell.length_b   1.000
_cell.length_c   1.000
_cell.angle_alpha   90.00
_cell.angle_beta   90.00
_cell.angle_gamma   90.00
#
_symmetry.space_group_name_H-M   'P 1'
#
loop_
_entity.id
_entity.type
_entity.pdbx_description
1 polymer ?
#
loop_
_entity_poly.entity_id
_entity_poly.type
_entity_poly.pdbx_seq_one_letter_code
_entity_poly.pdbx_strand_id
1 'polypeptide(L)'
;MKKYLITSPELYTQEPQSFEAILRRILTEHTPEYAVYRDKQNPKYKELAKIFVQVCREFAGLCCLLHSDAALACELGADGVHLTSAQLEAIPHAKHSGLFVILSTHTDEEITHAIALGADAVTFSPIFPSPNKGEPKGVEALCEVVAKNPIKVFALGGIVEPWHVEAIAKSGAYGFASIRFFVD
;
A
#
# COMPACT_ATOMS: atom_id res chain seq x y z
N MET A 1 -3.35 -8.06 12.90
CA MET A 1 -2.83 -6.86 12.20
C MET A 1 -2.77 -7.18 10.72
N LYS A 2 -3.30 -6.32 9.85
CA LYS A 2 -3.39 -6.55 8.41
C LYS A 2 -2.04 -6.41 7.71
N LYS A 3 -1.81 -7.24 6.70
CA LYS A 3 -0.60 -7.23 5.86
C LYS A 3 -0.91 -6.53 4.54
N TYR A 4 -0.09 -5.57 4.16
CA TYR A 4 -0.21 -4.83 2.92
C TYR A 4 1.08 -4.96 2.09
N LEU A 5 1.02 -5.75 1.04
CA LEU A 5 2.11 -6.00 0.12
C LEU A 5 2.24 -4.87 -0.89
N ILE A 6 3.45 -4.34 -1.07
CA ILE A 6 3.77 -3.35 -2.11
C ILE A 6 4.79 -3.97 -3.06
N THR A 7 4.48 -4.04 -4.35
CA THR A 7 5.45 -4.53 -5.35
C THR A 7 6.53 -3.48 -5.65
N SER A 8 7.68 -3.94 -6.14
CA SER A 8 8.71 -3.09 -6.71
C SER A 8 9.40 -3.80 -7.89
N PRO A 9 9.84 -3.06 -8.92
CA PRO A 9 10.46 -3.68 -10.10
C PRO A 9 11.75 -4.43 -9.77
N GLU A 10 12.49 -4.00 -8.74
CA GLU A 10 13.76 -4.61 -8.33
C GLU A 10 13.58 -6.04 -7.78
N LEU A 11 12.42 -6.30 -7.15
CA LEU A 11 12.14 -7.58 -6.48
C LEU A 11 11.15 -8.46 -7.25
N TYR A 12 10.29 -7.83 -8.06
CA TYR A 12 9.24 -8.54 -8.82
C TYR A 12 9.52 -8.63 -10.32
N THR A 13 10.59 -7.98 -10.81
CA THR A 13 10.93 -7.87 -12.23
C THR A 13 9.86 -7.16 -13.09
N GLN A 14 10.20 -6.87 -14.33
CA GLN A 14 9.30 -6.29 -15.34
C GLN A 14 9.04 -7.25 -16.51
N GLU A 15 9.53 -8.49 -16.41
CA GLU A 15 9.26 -9.54 -17.38
C GLU A 15 7.93 -10.23 -16.99
N PRO A 16 6.91 -10.25 -17.87
CA PRO A 16 5.55 -10.67 -17.53
C PRO A 16 5.41 -12.05 -16.89
N GLN A 17 6.06 -13.06 -17.44
CA GLN A 17 5.94 -14.43 -16.94
C GLN A 17 6.60 -14.60 -15.57
N SER A 18 7.80 -14.03 -15.40
CA SER A 18 8.53 -14.04 -14.13
C SER A 18 7.81 -13.24 -13.07
N PHE A 19 7.25 -12.07 -13.43
CA PHE A 19 6.43 -11.25 -12.54
C PHE A 19 5.22 -12.03 -12.01
N GLU A 20 4.48 -12.68 -12.91
CA GLU A 20 3.33 -13.48 -12.54
C GLU A 20 3.69 -14.62 -11.58
N ALA A 21 4.77 -15.35 -11.87
CA ALA A 21 5.23 -16.47 -11.06
C ALA A 21 5.67 -16.02 -9.65
N ILE A 22 6.46 -14.93 -9.57
CA ILE A 22 6.92 -14.37 -8.30
C ILE A 22 5.73 -13.86 -7.47
N LEU A 23 4.83 -13.10 -8.08
CA LEU A 23 3.64 -12.56 -7.41
C LEU A 23 2.79 -13.69 -6.82
N ARG A 24 2.47 -14.70 -7.62
CA ARG A 24 1.66 -15.85 -7.20
C ARG A 24 2.28 -16.60 -6.02
N ARG A 25 3.60 -16.83 -6.06
CA ARG A 25 4.35 -17.46 -4.97
C ARG A 25 4.22 -16.65 -3.68
N ILE A 26 4.50 -15.35 -3.74
CA ILE A 26 4.50 -14.47 -2.57
C ILE A 26 3.08 -14.34 -1.98
N LEU A 27 2.05 -14.19 -2.80
CA LEU A 27 0.66 -14.14 -2.34
C LEU A 27 0.23 -15.44 -1.64
N THR A 28 0.71 -16.60 -2.15
CA THR A 28 0.44 -17.91 -1.54
C THR A 28 1.15 -18.07 -0.19
N GLU A 29 2.43 -17.69 -0.12
CA GLU A 29 3.25 -17.85 1.09
C GLU A 29 2.83 -16.92 2.23
N HIS A 30 2.50 -15.67 1.91
CA HIS A 30 2.27 -14.62 2.92
C HIS A 30 0.80 -14.29 3.18
N THR A 31 -0.10 -14.64 2.26
CA THR A 31 -1.55 -14.37 2.37
C THR A 31 -1.88 -12.96 2.86
N PRO A 32 -1.41 -11.89 2.16
CA PRO A 32 -1.72 -10.52 2.56
C PRO A 32 -3.19 -10.20 2.32
N GLU A 33 -3.75 -9.27 3.10
CA GLU A 33 -5.13 -8.79 2.88
C GLU A 33 -5.20 -7.63 1.90
N TYR A 34 -4.08 -6.95 1.65
CA TYR A 34 -3.96 -5.85 0.68
C TYR A 34 -2.71 -6.06 -0.17
N ALA A 35 -2.82 -5.75 -1.45
CA ALA A 35 -1.67 -5.70 -2.35
C ALA A 35 -1.79 -4.54 -3.33
N VAL A 36 -0.68 -3.86 -3.62
CA VAL A 36 -0.62 -2.79 -4.62
C VAL A 36 0.46 -3.04 -5.64
N TYR A 37 0.10 -2.92 -6.92
CA TYR A 37 1.07 -2.87 -8.00
C TYR A 37 1.68 -1.48 -8.09
N ARG A 38 2.99 -1.40 -7.86
CA ARG A 38 3.75 -0.16 -7.87
C ARG A 38 5.04 -0.32 -8.67
N ASP A 39 5.08 0.33 -9.83
CA ASP A 39 6.26 0.47 -10.68
C ASP A 39 6.19 1.82 -11.39
N LYS A 40 6.86 2.83 -10.83
CA LYS A 40 6.70 4.24 -11.25
C LYS A 40 7.28 4.57 -12.63
N GLN A 41 8.17 3.76 -13.16
CA GLN A 41 8.94 4.07 -14.36
C GLN A 41 8.75 3.02 -15.47
N ASN A 42 7.82 2.10 -15.32
CA ASN A 42 7.60 1.04 -16.27
C ASN A 42 6.80 1.55 -17.48
N PRO A 43 7.38 1.57 -18.69
CA PRO A 43 6.64 1.95 -19.90
C PRO A 43 5.50 0.96 -20.23
N LYS A 44 5.57 -0.27 -19.68
CA LYS A 44 4.55 -1.32 -19.81
C LYS A 44 3.67 -1.44 -18.57
N TYR A 45 3.51 -0.36 -17.77
CA TYR A 45 2.77 -0.37 -16.52
C TYR A 45 1.39 -1.03 -16.67
N LYS A 46 0.63 -0.65 -17.70
CA LYS A 46 -0.72 -1.18 -17.96
C LYS A 46 -0.73 -2.69 -18.20
N GLU A 47 0.26 -3.22 -18.91
CA GLU A 47 0.39 -4.66 -19.19
C GLU A 47 0.58 -5.46 -17.90
N LEU A 48 1.55 -5.06 -17.07
CA LEU A 48 1.82 -5.73 -15.81
C LEU A 48 0.73 -5.47 -14.75
N ALA A 49 0.10 -4.30 -14.75
CA ALA A 49 -1.06 -4.03 -13.89
C ALA A 49 -2.22 -4.98 -14.20
N LYS A 50 -2.45 -5.29 -15.48
CA LYS A 50 -3.47 -6.28 -15.89
C LYS A 50 -3.16 -7.67 -15.34
N ILE A 51 -1.90 -8.12 -15.46
CA ILE A 51 -1.44 -9.41 -14.91
C ILE A 51 -1.62 -9.41 -13.39
N PHE A 52 -1.19 -8.33 -12.72
CA PHE A 52 -1.34 -8.17 -11.28
C PHE A 52 -2.79 -8.34 -10.82
N VAL A 53 -3.72 -7.61 -11.44
CA VAL A 53 -5.15 -7.70 -11.11
C VAL A 53 -5.70 -9.10 -11.37
N GLN A 54 -5.31 -9.74 -12.48
CA GLN A 54 -5.75 -11.11 -12.80
C GLN A 54 -5.28 -12.12 -11.75
N VAL A 55 -4.02 -12.06 -11.35
CA VAL A 55 -3.48 -12.94 -10.29
C VAL A 55 -4.14 -12.67 -8.94
N CYS A 56 -4.31 -11.41 -8.55
CA CYS A 56 -4.94 -11.06 -7.28
C CYS A 56 -6.37 -11.62 -7.15
N ARG A 57 -7.12 -11.69 -8.23
CA ARG A 57 -8.49 -12.24 -8.24
C ARG A 57 -8.57 -13.74 -7.88
N GLU A 58 -7.48 -14.46 -7.95
CA GLU A 58 -7.43 -15.87 -7.54
C GLU A 58 -7.35 -16.04 -6.02
N PHE A 59 -7.07 -14.95 -5.29
CA PHE A 59 -6.91 -14.96 -3.84
C PHE A 59 -8.11 -14.31 -3.16
N ALA A 60 -9.00 -15.13 -2.61
CA ALA A 60 -10.20 -14.65 -1.94
C ALA A 60 -9.86 -13.75 -0.73
N GLY A 61 -10.52 -12.59 -0.64
CA GLY A 61 -10.33 -11.63 0.45
C GLY A 61 -9.13 -10.70 0.30
N LEU A 62 -8.36 -10.81 -0.79
CA LEU A 62 -7.30 -9.88 -1.12
C LEU A 62 -7.87 -8.61 -1.77
N CYS A 63 -7.63 -7.46 -1.17
CA CYS A 63 -7.94 -6.15 -1.75
C CYS A 63 -6.81 -5.73 -2.70
N CYS A 64 -7.11 -5.72 -3.99
CA CYS A 64 -6.18 -5.43 -5.07
C CYS A 64 -6.20 -3.95 -5.44
N LEU A 65 -5.05 -3.27 -5.35
CA LEU A 65 -4.93 -1.84 -5.63
C LEU A 65 -3.91 -1.56 -6.74
N LEU A 66 -4.13 -0.46 -7.48
CA LEU A 66 -3.13 0.11 -8.36
C LEU A 66 -2.55 1.40 -7.77
N HIS A 67 -1.28 1.66 -8.04
CA HIS A 67 -0.60 2.86 -7.54
C HIS A 67 -0.86 4.05 -8.47
N SER A 68 -1.34 5.17 -7.91
CA SER A 68 -1.46 6.49 -8.54
C SER A 68 -2.45 6.63 -9.70
N ASP A 69 -3.03 5.56 -10.23
CA ASP A 69 -3.89 5.60 -11.42
C ASP A 69 -5.29 5.03 -11.13
N ALA A 70 -6.20 5.90 -10.69
CA ALA A 70 -7.59 5.54 -10.39
C ALA A 70 -8.37 5.16 -11.65
N ALA A 71 -8.09 5.78 -12.80
CA ALA A 71 -8.78 5.48 -14.05
C ALA A 71 -8.43 4.07 -14.54
N LEU A 72 -7.14 3.71 -14.50
CA LEU A 72 -6.70 2.36 -14.84
C LEU A 72 -7.21 1.32 -13.82
N ALA A 73 -7.28 1.67 -12.53
CA ALA A 73 -7.86 0.79 -11.53
C ALA A 73 -9.31 0.43 -11.87
N CYS A 74 -10.12 1.41 -12.24
CA CYS A 74 -11.49 1.18 -12.71
C CYS A 74 -11.52 0.35 -14.01
N GLU A 75 -10.69 0.69 -14.99
CA GLU A 75 -10.63 0.00 -16.29
C GLU A 75 -10.32 -1.50 -16.11
N LEU A 76 -9.37 -1.83 -15.25
CA LEU A 76 -8.93 -3.21 -15.00
C LEU A 76 -9.78 -3.94 -13.94
N GLY A 77 -10.68 -3.23 -13.26
CA GLY A 77 -11.52 -3.77 -12.19
C GLY A 77 -10.72 -4.13 -10.94
N ALA A 78 -9.73 -3.33 -10.59
CA ALA A 78 -9.08 -3.40 -9.28
C ALA A 78 -10.06 -2.91 -8.19
N ASP A 79 -9.87 -3.37 -6.94
CA ASP A 79 -10.73 -2.97 -5.83
C ASP A 79 -10.47 -1.52 -5.39
N GLY A 80 -9.28 -1.00 -5.66
CA GLY A 80 -8.94 0.34 -5.19
C GLY A 80 -7.68 0.92 -5.81
N VAL A 81 -7.30 2.08 -5.25
CA VAL A 81 -6.12 2.84 -5.66
C VAL A 81 -5.33 3.32 -4.44
N HIS A 82 -4.00 3.26 -4.55
CA HIS A 82 -3.09 3.86 -3.59
C HIS A 82 -2.54 5.17 -4.18
N LEU A 83 -3.06 6.28 -3.72
CA LEU A 83 -2.68 7.63 -4.14
C LEU A 83 -1.44 8.12 -3.38
N THR A 84 -0.61 8.92 -4.04
CA THR A 84 0.50 9.64 -3.38
C THR A 84 -0.02 10.84 -2.61
N SER A 85 0.76 11.38 -1.67
CA SER A 85 0.41 12.61 -0.93
C SER A 85 0.15 13.82 -1.85
N ALA A 86 0.79 13.86 -3.02
CA ALA A 86 0.55 14.90 -4.03
C ALA A 86 -0.81 14.76 -4.77
N GLN A 87 -1.51 13.64 -4.60
CA GLN A 87 -2.78 13.36 -5.27
C GLN A 87 -3.99 13.44 -4.30
N LEU A 88 -3.86 14.17 -3.22
CA LEU A 88 -4.90 14.35 -2.21
C LEU A 88 -6.27 14.73 -2.82
N GLU A 89 -6.27 15.68 -3.76
CA GLU A 89 -7.48 16.17 -4.44
C GLU A 89 -8.14 15.12 -5.37
N ALA A 90 -7.47 14.02 -5.66
CA ALA A 90 -8.05 12.93 -6.46
C ALA A 90 -8.94 11.98 -5.64
N ILE A 91 -8.91 12.06 -4.31
CA ILE A 91 -9.68 11.18 -3.41
C ILE A 91 -11.17 11.19 -3.73
N PRO A 92 -11.87 12.37 -3.81
CA PRO A 92 -13.31 12.39 -4.05
C PRO A 92 -13.69 11.71 -5.38
N HIS A 93 -12.90 11.95 -6.43
CA HIS A 93 -13.15 11.33 -7.73
C HIS A 93 -12.98 9.80 -7.69
N ALA A 94 -11.91 9.31 -7.08
CA ALA A 94 -11.69 7.87 -6.91
C ALA A 94 -12.80 7.23 -6.05
N LYS A 95 -13.25 7.90 -4.99
CA LYS A 95 -14.38 7.44 -4.16
C LYS A 95 -15.69 7.41 -4.93
N HIS A 96 -15.96 8.43 -5.74
CA HIS A 96 -17.16 8.46 -6.58
C HIS A 96 -17.18 7.30 -7.60
N SER A 97 -16.01 6.86 -8.06
CA SER A 97 -15.86 5.70 -8.94
C SER A 97 -15.97 4.35 -8.20
N GLY A 98 -16.25 4.34 -6.90
CA GLY A 98 -16.44 3.12 -6.10
C GLY A 98 -15.14 2.46 -5.61
N LEU A 99 -13.98 3.10 -5.80
CA LEU A 99 -12.70 2.54 -5.39
C LEU A 99 -12.47 2.64 -3.88
N PHE A 100 -11.80 1.64 -3.32
CA PHE A 100 -11.15 1.73 -2.02
C PHE A 100 -9.91 2.62 -2.16
N VAL A 101 -9.82 3.68 -1.35
CA VAL A 101 -8.75 4.68 -1.49
C VAL A 101 -7.82 4.65 -0.31
N ILE A 102 -6.53 4.39 -0.57
CA ILE A 102 -5.43 4.58 0.37
C ILE A 102 -4.62 5.79 -0.06
N LEU A 103 -4.30 6.69 0.87
CA LEU A 103 -3.39 7.82 0.62
C LEU A 103 -2.05 7.62 1.33
N SER A 104 -0.94 7.87 0.66
CA SER A 104 0.37 8.02 1.31
C SER A 104 0.40 9.30 2.13
N THR A 105 0.73 9.22 3.42
CA THR A 105 0.84 10.39 4.29
C THR A 105 2.14 10.40 5.10
N HIS A 106 2.56 11.61 5.48
CA HIS A 106 3.78 11.87 6.23
C HIS A 106 3.54 12.80 7.43
N THR A 107 2.39 13.46 7.49
CA THR A 107 2.03 14.39 8.57
C THR A 107 0.59 14.17 9.05
N ASP A 108 0.29 14.69 10.23
CA ASP A 108 -1.06 14.63 10.82
C ASP A 108 -2.06 15.49 10.02
N GLU A 109 -1.58 16.60 9.43
CA GLU A 109 -2.38 17.45 8.55
C GLU A 109 -2.82 16.73 7.27
N GLU A 110 -1.89 15.98 6.64
CA GLU A 110 -2.23 15.16 5.46
C GLU A 110 -3.28 14.10 5.79
N ILE A 111 -3.21 13.48 6.98
CA ILE A 111 -4.20 12.50 7.44
C ILE A 111 -5.54 13.16 7.67
N THR A 112 -5.58 14.33 8.33
CA THR A 112 -6.81 15.08 8.57
C THR A 112 -7.50 15.46 7.26
N HIS A 113 -6.74 15.92 6.26
CA HIS A 113 -7.28 16.23 4.94
C HIS A 113 -7.77 14.96 4.21
N ALA A 114 -7.03 13.84 4.29
CA ALA A 114 -7.46 12.58 3.71
C ALA A 114 -8.80 12.10 4.27
N ILE A 115 -9.00 12.23 5.59
CA ILE A 115 -10.27 11.92 6.26
C ILE A 115 -11.39 12.82 5.73
N ALA A 116 -11.15 14.13 5.67
CA ALA A 116 -12.14 15.10 5.19
C ALA A 116 -12.58 14.83 3.74
N LEU A 117 -11.69 14.34 2.91
CA LEU A 117 -11.96 14.00 1.49
C LEU A 117 -12.48 12.57 1.29
N GLY A 118 -12.59 11.76 2.36
CA GLY A 118 -13.23 10.46 2.34
C GLY A 118 -12.31 9.27 1.99
N ALA A 119 -11.00 9.37 2.24
CA ALA A 119 -10.10 8.22 2.12
C ALA A 119 -10.53 7.10 3.07
N ASP A 120 -10.35 5.83 2.65
CA ASP A 120 -10.68 4.66 3.48
C ASP A 120 -9.54 4.27 4.42
N ALA A 121 -8.31 4.57 4.02
CA ALA A 121 -7.10 4.30 4.80
C ALA A 121 -5.96 5.24 4.41
N VAL A 122 -4.94 5.28 5.24
CA VAL A 122 -3.68 5.99 4.95
C VAL A 122 -2.49 5.07 5.23
N THR A 123 -1.35 5.34 4.58
CA THR A 123 -0.06 4.85 5.05
C THR A 123 0.66 6.00 5.77
N PHE A 124 1.24 5.74 6.93
CA PHE A 124 2.06 6.70 7.66
C PHE A 124 3.52 6.27 7.63
N SER A 125 4.41 7.12 7.14
CA SER A 125 5.80 6.76 6.84
C SER A 125 6.79 7.92 6.93
N PRO A 126 8.12 7.60 7.08
CA PRO A 126 8.68 6.29 7.38
C PRO A 126 8.66 5.99 8.89
N ILE A 127 8.35 4.75 9.30
CA ILE A 127 8.35 4.37 10.72
C ILE A 127 9.76 3.98 11.18
N PHE A 128 10.46 3.16 10.39
CA PHE A 128 11.85 2.78 10.64
C PHE A 128 12.78 3.33 9.55
N PRO A 129 14.11 3.32 9.77
CA PRO A 129 15.07 3.80 8.78
C PRO A 129 14.85 3.15 7.41
N SER A 130 14.74 3.97 6.38
CA SER A 130 14.49 3.53 5.01
C SER A 130 15.41 4.28 4.04
N PRO A 131 15.99 3.61 3.04
CA PRO A 131 16.81 4.28 2.03
C PRO A 131 16.06 5.42 1.34
N ASN A 132 16.70 6.56 1.19
CA ASN A 132 16.17 7.75 0.48
C ASN A 132 14.84 8.31 1.07
N LYS A 133 14.57 8.03 2.34
CA LYS A 133 13.43 8.58 3.08
C LYS A 133 13.94 9.37 4.27
N GLY A 134 13.47 10.52 4.56
CA GLY A 134 13.92 11.33 5.71
C GLY A 134 14.01 10.55 7.03
N GLU A 135 14.22 11.26 8.14
CA GLU A 135 14.32 10.67 9.47
C GLU A 135 13.08 9.81 9.79
N PRO A 136 13.29 8.63 10.41
CA PRO A 136 12.21 7.76 10.83
C PRO A 136 11.39 8.44 11.93
N LYS A 137 10.07 8.31 11.84
CA LYS A 137 9.12 8.90 12.80
C LYS A 137 9.02 8.09 14.10
N GLY A 138 9.31 6.80 14.02
CA GLY A 138 9.23 5.88 15.15
C GLY A 138 7.81 5.37 15.45
N VAL A 139 7.76 4.37 16.34
CA VAL A 139 6.51 3.74 16.75
C VAL A 139 5.68 4.67 17.66
N GLU A 140 6.33 5.54 18.43
CA GLU A 140 5.66 6.51 19.32
C GLU A 140 4.79 7.48 18.51
N ALA A 141 5.35 8.08 17.45
CA ALA A 141 4.59 8.94 16.55
C ALA A 141 3.44 8.20 15.86
N LEU A 142 3.64 6.91 15.54
CA LEU A 142 2.57 6.07 15.02
C LEU A 142 1.44 5.87 16.03
N CYS A 143 1.77 5.62 17.31
CA CYS A 143 0.76 5.53 18.38
C CYS A 143 -0.08 6.80 18.49
N GLU A 144 0.58 7.97 18.47
CA GLU A 144 -0.12 9.27 18.53
C GLU A 144 -1.07 9.47 17.35
N VAL A 145 -0.60 9.18 16.13
CA VAL A 145 -1.40 9.29 14.91
C VAL A 145 -2.61 8.37 14.95
N VAL A 146 -2.43 7.11 15.37
CA VAL A 146 -3.52 6.14 15.47
C VAL A 146 -4.56 6.56 16.53
N ALA A 147 -4.11 7.08 17.66
CA ALA A 147 -5.00 7.53 18.74
C ALA A 147 -5.84 8.76 18.36
N LYS A 148 -5.29 9.66 17.54
CA LYS A 148 -5.96 10.92 17.15
C LYS A 148 -6.92 10.76 15.97
N ASN A 149 -6.66 9.83 15.06
CA ASN A 149 -7.31 9.81 13.75
C ASN A 149 -8.23 8.59 13.59
N PRO A 150 -9.54 8.77 13.38
CA PRO A 150 -10.50 7.68 13.20
C PRO A 150 -10.46 7.10 11.77
N ILE A 151 -9.28 6.70 11.32
CA ILE A 151 -9.06 6.11 10.00
C ILE A 151 -8.14 4.89 10.13
N LYS A 152 -8.22 3.97 9.18
CA LYS A 152 -7.29 2.84 9.10
C LYS A 152 -5.89 3.34 8.78
N VAL A 153 -4.93 3.15 9.67
CA VAL A 153 -3.53 3.53 9.48
C VAL A 153 -2.67 2.30 9.24
N PHE A 154 -1.99 2.26 8.11
CA PHE A 154 -0.92 1.29 7.82
C PHE A 154 0.44 1.92 8.11
N ALA A 155 1.22 1.31 8.97
CA ALA A 155 2.61 1.67 9.17
C ALA A 155 3.43 1.31 7.92
N LEU A 156 4.28 2.21 7.44
CA LEU A 156 5.12 1.98 6.25
C LEU A 156 6.54 2.52 6.47
N GLY A 157 7.51 1.88 5.86
CA GLY A 157 8.92 2.31 5.83
C GLY A 157 9.81 1.55 6.81
N GLY A 158 10.85 0.90 6.24
CA GLY A 158 11.87 0.17 6.98
C GLY A 158 11.42 -1.12 7.65
N ILE A 159 10.24 -1.63 7.33
CA ILE A 159 9.67 -2.84 7.92
C ILE A 159 10.20 -4.05 7.14
N VAL A 160 11.16 -4.77 7.71
CA VAL A 160 11.84 -5.90 7.06
C VAL A 160 12.01 -7.11 7.97
N GLU A 161 11.89 -6.93 9.30
CA GLU A 161 12.11 -8.00 10.28
C GLU A 161 10.84 -8.26 11.11
N PRO A 162 10.64 -9.47 11.63
CA PRO A 162 9.49 -9.79 12.46
C PRO A 162 9.31 -8.87 13.67
N TRP A 163 10.40 -8.45 14.33
CA TRP A 163 10.33 -7.55 15.49
C TRP A 163 9.79 -6.14 15.15
N HIS A 164 9.98 -5.67 13.89
CA HIS A 164 9.33 -4.43 13.44
C HIS A 164 7.80 -4.59 13.49
N VAL A 165 7.31 -5.72 13.00
CA VAL A 165 5.87 -6.03 12.99
C VAL A 165 5.32 -6.14 14.41
N GLU A 166 6.07 -6.77 15.34
CA GLU A 166 5.70 -6.84 16.76
C GLU A 166 5.66 -5.47 17.43
N ALA A 167 6.60 -4.60 17.10
CA ALA A 167 6.63 -3.22 17.60
C ALA A 167 5.41 -2.42 17.11
N ILE A 168 5.09 -2.53 15.80
CA ILE A 168 3.91 -1.88 15.20
C ILE A 168 2.59 -2.41 15.82
N ALA A 169 2.51 -3.70 16.12
CA ALA A 169 1.30 -4.29 16.70
C ALA A 169 0.88 -3.61 18.02
N LYS A 170 1.85 -3.11 18.79
CA LYS A 170 1.61 -2.41 20.06
C LYS A 170 1.06 -0.99 19.89
N SER A 171 1.15 -0.41 18.68
CA SER A 171 0.67 0.95 18.40
C SER A 171 -0.85 1.03 18.18
N GLY A 172 -1.53 -0.08 17.98
CA GLY A 172 -2.93 -0.11 17.56
C GLY A 172 -3.15 0.18 16.07
N ALA A 173 -2.09 0.25 15.26
CA ALA A 173 -2.20 0.41 13.82
C ALA A 173 -3.04 -0.70 13.19
N TYR A 174 -3.82 -0.36 12.17
CA TYR A 174 -4.66 -1.32 11.44
C TYR A 174 -3.84 -2.41 10.77
N GLY A 175 -2.67 -2.04 10.23
CA GLY A 175 -1.78 -2.97 9.57
C GLY A 175 -0.39 -2.38 9.32
N PHE A 176 0.42 -3.13 8.61
CA PHE A 176 1.69 -2.65 8.09
C PHE A 176 1.79 -2.88 6.59
N ALA A 177 2.50 -2.00 5.91
CA ALA A 177 2.81 -2.09 4.49
C ALA A 177 4.32 -2.25 4.28
N SER A 178 4.72 -3.16 3.42
CA SER A 178 6.14 -3.35 3.10
C SER A 178 6.36 -3.83 1.67
N ILE A 179 7.54 -3.54 1.16
CA ILE A 179 8.08 -4.09 -0.09
C ILE A 179 8.89 -5.35 0.23
N ARG A 180 9.88 -5.23 1.14
CA ARG A 180 10.90 -6.26 1.38
C ARG A 180 10.48 -7.37 2.32
N PHE A 181 9.63 -7.10 3.27
CA PHE A 181 9.18 -8.09 4.27
C PHE A 181 8.57 -9.37 3.65
N PHE A 182 8.07 -9.28 2.44
CA PHE A 182 7.39 -10.39 1.75
C PHE A 182 8.29 -11.12 0.75
N VAL A 183 9.54 -10.74 0.57
CA VAL A 183 10.40 -11.26 -0.51
C VAL A 183 11.63 -12.00 0.01
N ASP A 184 11.94 -11.88 1.30
CA ASP A 184 13.06 -12.58 1.96
C ASP A 184 12.69 -14.00 2.39
#